data_291ae77734b02623c173dc857301b217
#
_entry.id   291ae77734b02623c173dc857301b217
#
_cell.length_a   1.000
_cell.length_b   1.000
_cell.length_c   1.000
_cell.angle_alpha   90.00
_cell.angle_beta   90.00
_cell.angle_gamma   90.00
#
_symmetry.space_group_name_H-M   'P 1'
#
loop_
_entity.id
_entity.type
_entity.pdbx_description
1 polymer ?
#
loop_
_entity_poly.entity_id
_entity_poly.type
_entity_poly.pdbx_seq_one_letter_code
_entity_poly.pdbx_strand_id
1 'polypeptide(L)'
;MTSMSLNTEAQQVKADVLEFIEKYGCETAPDEAFDALARQIFTFQYAHNMQYRTYCMSRRVTPQTLSNWMDIPPMPVDGFKMLTLTSIPETECEAVFMTSGTTHPGQRGRNYHPDLEVWDASMIGPFRHFIMPDRERIRIAVLSPAWEMNHNGSLARYLTRALEQCGSAGSGFFFHEDGLDFAGVERFLDQAV
;
A
#
# COMPACT_ATOMS: atom_id res chain seq x y z
N MET A 1 -17.02 16.86 14.29
CA MET A 1 -17.58 15.88 13.33
C MET A 1 -17.70 14.57 14.07
N THR A 2 -18.84 13.91 13.99
CA THR A 2 -19.10 12.64 14.68
C THR A 2 -18.36 11.50 13.96
N SER A 3 -17.89 10.49 14.67
CA SER A 3 -17.22 9.27 14.16
C SER A 3 -17.97 8.63 12.95
N MET A 4 -19.29 8.72 12.93
CA MET A 4 -20.13 8.18 11.85
C MET A 4 -20.00 8.96 10.52
N SER A 5 -19.78 10.28 10.55
CA SER A 5 -19.60 11.08 9.31
C SER A 5 -18.20 10.85 8.71
N LEU A 6 -17.18 10.74 9.55
CA LEU A 6 -15.82 10.40 9.12
C LEU A 6 -15.79 9.03 8.42
N ASN A 7 -16.48 8.03 8.99
CA ASN A 7 -16.53 6.70 8.40
C ASN A 7 -17.19 6.71 7.00
N THR A 8 -18.27 7.48 6.82
CA THR A 8 -18.95 7.60 5.52
C THR A 8 -18.06 8.26 4.47
N GLU A 9 -17.37 9.36 4.80
CA GLU A 9 -16.43 10.02 3.87
C GLU A 9 -15.24 9.12 3.51
N ALA A 10 -14.66 8.43 4.49
CA ALA A 10 -13.58 7.50 4.28
C ALA A 10 -13.98 6.35 3.36
N GLN A 11 -15.17 5.78 3.54
CA GLN A 11 -15.69 4.72 2.68
C GLN A 11 -15.95 5.21 1.25
N GLN A 12 -16.45 6.43 1.06
CA GLN A 12 -16.63 6.98 -0.28
C GLN A 12 -15.28 7.18 -0.98
N VAL A 13 -14.30 7.80 -0.32
CA VAL A 13 -12.95 7.99 -0.89
C VAL A 13 -12.33 6.64 -1.23
N LYS A 14 -12.47 5.63 -0.36
CA LYS A 14 -11.98 4.27 -0.63
C LYS A 14 -12.63 3.67 -1.87
N ALA A 15 -13.95 3.78 -2.00
CA ALA A 15 -14.69 3.25 -3.15
C ALA A 15 -14.22 3.90 -4.47
N ASP A 16 -14.06 5.23 -4.47
CA ASP A 16 -13.60 5.97 -5.65
C ASP A 16 -12.15 5.61 -6.02
N VAL A 17 -11.27 5.36 -5.04
CA VAL A 17 -9.90 4.88 -5.26
C VAL A 17 -9.91 3.47 -5.85
N LEU A 18 -10.75 2.56 -5.33
CA LEU A 18 -10.86 1.19 -5.85
C LEU A 18 -11.39 1.18 -7.30
N GLU A 19 -12.41 1.98 -7.60
CA GLU A 19 -12.92 2.15 -8.98
C GLU A 19 -11.82 2.69 -9.92
N PHE A 20 -11.04 3.67 -9.45
CA PHE A 20 -9.93 4.22 -10.22
C PHE A 20 -8.83 3.18 -10.49
N ILE A 21 -8.48 2.37 -9.48
CA ILE A 21 -7.51 1.27 -9.62
C ILE A 21 -8.03 0.22 -10.61
N GLU A 22 -9.30 -0.17 -10.51
CA GLU A 22 -9.90 -1.14 -11.43
C GLU A 22 -9.82 -0.64 -12.88
N LYS A 23 -10.12 0.64 -13.09
CA LYS A 23 -10.17 1.21 -14.43
C LYS A 23 -8.81 1.55 -15.03
N TYR A 24 -7.88 2.05 -14.22
CA TYR A 24 -6.62 2.61 -14.70
C TYR A 24 -5.36 1.99 -14.07
N GLY A 25 -5.49 0.97 -13.23
CA GLY A 25 -4.35 0.40 -12.49
C GLY A 25 -3.22 -0.16 -13.37
N CYS A 26 -3.52 -0.48 -14.64
CA CYS A 26 -2.55 -0.99 -15.62
C CYS A 26 -2.45 -0.11 -16.88
N GLU A 27 -3.13 1.03 -16.90
CA GLU A 27 -3.19 1.93 -18.05
C GLU A 27 -2.95 3.38 -17.62
N THR A 28 -2.65 4.25 -18.59
CA THR A 28 -2.52 5.69 -18.31
C THR A 28 -3.90 6.30 -18.10
N ALA A 29 -4.14 6.83 -16.92
CA ALA A 29 -5.36 7.58 -16.63
C ALA A 29 -5.35 8.95 -17.34
N PRO A 30 -6.52 9.46 -17.77
CA PRO A 30 -6.64 10.85 -18.18
C PRO A 30 -6.25 11.81 -17.05
N ASP A 31 -5.55 12.88 -17.37
CA ASP A 31 -5.07 13.87 -16.38
C ASP A 31 -6.21 14.44 -15.54
N GLU A 32 -7.37 14.70 -16.15
CA GLU A 32 -8.53 15.23 -15.46
C GLU A 32 -9.12 14.24 -14.45
N ALA A 33 -9.10 12.94 -14.78
CA ALA A 33 -9.58 11.90 -13.86
C ALA A 33 -8.64 11.73 -12.66
N PHE A 34 -7.34 11.77 -12.92
CA PHE A 34 -6.32 11.73 -11.87
C PHE A 34 -6.38 12.97 -10.98
N ASP A 35 -6.49 14.18 -11.57
CA ASP A 35 -6.59 15.44 -10.83
C ASP A 35 -7.82 15.45 -9.91
N ALA A 36 -8.97 15.03 -10.41
CA ALA A 36 -10.20 14.98 -9.64
C ALA A 36 -10.06 14.08 -8.40
N LEU A 37 -9.58 12.86 -8.57
CA LEU A 37 -9.39 11.91 -7.47
C LEU A 37 -8.30 12.38 -6.50
N ALA A 38 -7.16 12.86 -7.00
CA ALA A 38 -6.06 13.34 -6.15
C ALA A 38 -6.50 14.51 -5.26
N ARG A 39 -7.27 15.45 -5.78
CA ARG A 39 -7.82 16.58 -5.01
C ARG A 39 -8.89 16.15 -4.01
N GLN A 40 -9.69 15.14 -4.33
CA GLN A 40 -10.64 14.54 -3.40
C GLN A 40 -9.90 13.89 -2.21
N ILE A 41 -8.90 13.04 -2.49
CA ILE A 41 -8.07 12.42 -1.45
C ILE A 41 -7.37 13.50 -0.60
N PHE A 42 -6.81 14.53 -1.24
CA PHE A 42 -6.18 15.64 -0.52
C PHE A 42 -7.16 16.34 0.41
N THR A 43 -8.37 16.64 -0.07
CA THR A 43 -9.42 17.30 0.73
C THR A 43 -9.77 16.47 1.96
N PHE A 44 -9.95 15.17 1.79
CA PHE A 44 -10.19 14.22 2.87
C PHE A 44 -9.02 14.19 3.88
N GLN A 45 -7.79 14.01 3.39
CA GLN A 45 -6.61 13.95 4.26
C GLN A 45 -6.36 15.28 4.97
N TYR A 46 -6.56 16.40 4.30
CA TYR A 46 -6.45 17.73 4.91
C TYR A 46 -7.48 17.92 6.03
N ALA A 47 -8.70 17.42 5.86
CA ALA A 47 -9.76 17.51 6.89
C ALA A 47 -9.48 16.61 8.10
N HIS A 48 -8.92 15.43 7.91
CA HIS A 48 -8.88 14.37 8.91
C HIS A 48 -7.50 14.00 9.43
N ASN A 49 -6.40 14.40 8.76
CA ASN A 49 -5.03 14.21 9.23
C ASN A 49 -4.46 15.55 9.73
N MET A 50 -4.46 15.75 11.04
CA MET A 50 -4.05 17.01 11.67
C MET A 50 -2.59 17.36 11.37
N GLN A 51 -1.68 16.40 11.39
CA GLN A 51 -0.26 16.62 11.11
C GLN A 51 -0.04 17.04 9.66
N TYR A 52 -0.71 16.37 8.72
CA TYR A 52 -0.66 16.74 7.31
C TYR A 52 -1.27 18.12 7.04
N ARG A 53 -2.43 18.42 7.65
CA ARG A 53 -3.03 19.76 7.58
C ARG A 53 -2.07 20.84 8.06
N THR A 54 -1.43 20.64 9.23
CA THR A 54 -0.47 21.60 9.78
C THR A 54 0.69 21.82 8.80
N TYR A 55 1.21 20.76 8.20
CA TYR A 55 2.24 20.86 7.17
C TYR A 55 1.76 21.65 5.93
N CYS A 56 0.58 21.35 5.40
CA CYS A 56 -0.01 22.06 4.27
C CYS A 56 -0.24 23.54 4.58
N MET A 57 -0.74 23.88 5.77
CA MET A 57 -0.93 25.27 6.19
C MET A 57 0.40 26.03 6.26
N SER A 58 1.50 25.40 6.70
CA SER A 58 2.82 26.02 6.69
C SER A 58 3.32 26.35 5.27
N ARG A 59 2.81 25.63 4.26
CA ARG A 59 3.05 25.85 2.84
C ARG A 59 2.02 26.78 2.20
N ARG A 60 1.03 27.27 2.97
CA ARG A 60 -0.11 28.09 2.52
C ARG A 60 -0.98 27.40 1.46
N VAL A 61 -1.06 26.06 1.52
CA VAL A 61 -1.88 25.26 0.62
C VAL A 61 -3.09 24.70 1.38
N THR A 62 -4.26 24.91 0.80
CA THR A 62 -5.54 24.39 1.29
C THR A 62 -6.34 23.81 0.13
N PRO A 63 -7.39 23.04 0.35
CA PRO A 63 -8.25 22.54 -0.74
C PRO A 63 -8.80 23.64 -1.66
N GLN A 64 -9.01 24.87 -1.12
CA GLN A 64 -9.52 26.02 -1.88
C GLN A 64 -8.46 26.73 -2.71
N THR A 65 -7.18 26.54 -2.40
CA THR A 65 -6.07 27.22 -3.12
C THR A 65 -5.44 26.35 -4.21
N LEU A 66 -5.83 25.06 -4.32
CA LEU A 66 -5.31 24.17 -5.36
C LEU A 66 -5.82 24.55 -6.74
N SER A 67 -4.91 24.70 -7.69
CA SER A 67 -5.24 24.80 -9.13
C SER A 67 -5.30 23.42 -9.78
N ASN A 68 -4.41 22.51 -9.39
CA ASN A 68 -4.35 21.13 -9.87
C ASN A 68 -3.63 20.23 -8.85
N TRP A 69 -3.56 18.92 -9.13
CA TRP A 69 -2.96 17.95 -8.22
C TRP A 69 -1.46 18.16 -7.95
N MET A 70 -0.72 18.79 -8.86
CA MET A 70 0.72 19.08 -8.70
C MET A 70 0.99 20.12 -7.59
N ASP A 71 -0.02 20.89 -7.21
CA ASP A 71 0.07 21.84 -6.10
C ASP A 71 -0.04 21.15 -4.72
N ILE A 72 -0.43 19.87 -4.67
CA ILE A 72 -0.58 19.11 -3.42
C ILE A 72 0.81 18.93 -2.78
N PRO A 73 1.03 19.42 -1.54
CA PRO A 73 2.34 19.29 -0.90
C PRO A 73 2.67 17.84 -0.57
N PRO A 74 3.73 17.24 -1.15
CA PRO A 74 4.17 15.91 -0.78
C PRO A 74 4.73 15.92 0.64
N MET A 75 4.27 14.95 1.47
CA MET A 75 4.84 14.77 2.81
C MET A 75 6.28 14.26 2.69
N PRO A 76 7.27 14.92 3.32
CA PRO A 76 8.63 14.40 3.37
C PRO A 76 8.69 13.01 4.02
N VAL A 77 9.58 12.15 3.53
CA VAL A 77 9.74 10.76 4.03
C VAL A 77 10.01 10.71 5.55
N ASP A 78 10.73 11.68 6.09
CA ASP A 78 10.98 11.75 7.53
C ASP A 78 9.71 12.03 8.35
N GLY A 79 8.66 12.60 7.74
CA GLY A 79 7.36 12.74 8.38
C GLY A 79 6.78 11.40 8.85
N PHE A 80 6.96 10.34 8.06
CA PHE A 80 6.50 8.98 8.41
C PHE A 80 7.29 8.33 9.56
N LYS A 81 8.46 8.87 9.90
CA LYS A 81 9.26 8.43 11.05
C LYS A 81 8.94 9.21 12.31
N MET A 82 8.58 10.48 12.17
CA MET A 82 8.47 11.44 13.27
C MET A 82 7.03 11.68 13.72
N LEU A 83 6.06 11.43 12.84
CA LEU A 83 4.66 11.77 13.04
C LEU A 83 3.77 10.55 12.87
N THR A 84 2.64 10.54 13.57
CA THR A 84 1.55 9.60 13.29
C THR A 84 0.69 10.20 12.16
N LEU A 85 0.91 9.73 10.94
CA LEU A 85 0.21 10.19 9.74
C LEU A 85 -0.95 9.23 9.42
N THR A 86 -2.11 9.54 9.97
CA THR A 86 -3.34 8.79 9.72
C THR A 86 -4.56 9.71 9.75
N SER A 87 -5.59 9.39 8.98
CA SER A 87 -6.87 10.11 8.92
C SER A 87 -7.95 9.52 9.84
N ILE A 88 -7.65 8.37 10.47
CA ILE A 88 -8.48 7.72 11.49
C ILE A 88 -7.61 7.43 12.72
N PRO A 89 -8.20 7.12 13.90
CA PRO A 89 -7.41 6.70 15.05
C PRO A 89 -6.49 5.50 14.71
N GLU A 90 -5.23 5.55 15.14
CA GLU A 90 -4.26 4.47 14.88
C GLU A 90 -4.71 3.11 15.44
N THR A 91 -5.51 3.13 16.51
CA THR A 91 -6.10 1.93 17.12
C THR A 91 -7.21 1.29 16.29
N GLU A 92 -7.72 1.99 15.28
CA GLU A 92 -8.74 1.50 14.35
C GLU A 92 -8.13 1.03 13.02
N CYS A 93 -6.79 1.14 12.85
CA CYS A 93 -6.12 0.65 11.67
C CYS A 93 -5.93 -0.86 11.73
N GLU A 94 -6.26 -1.56 10.64
CA GLU A 94 -6.07 -3.01 10.48
C GLU A 94 -4.59 -3.37 10.46
N ALA A 95 -3.76 -2.54 9.80
CA ALA A 95 -2.33 -2.80 9.64
C ALA A 95 -1.47 -1.55 9.73
N VAL A 96 -0.22 -1.76 10.14
CA VAL A 96 0.82 -0.73 10.13
C VAL A 96 2.06 -1.30 9.44
N PHE A 97 2.38 -0.81 8.25
CA PHE A 97 3.63 -1.16 7.59
C PHE A 97 4.78 -0.33 8.13
N MET A 98 5.91 -0.97 8.37
CA MET A 98 7.07 -0.33 8.99
C MET A 98 8.31 -0.51 8.13
N THR A 99 9.14 0.55 8.06
CA THR A 99 10.46 0.44 7.42
C THR A 99 11.40 -0.45 8.24
N SER A 100 12.42 -1.04 7.58
CA SER A 100 13.42 -1.91 8.24
C SER A 100 14.17 -1.24 9.40
N GLY A 101 14.31 0.10 9.38
CA GLY A 101 15.03 0.84 10.44
C GLY A 101 16.55 0.63 10.41
N THR A 102 17.12 0.22 9.27
CA THR A 102 18.56 -0.07 9.13
C THR A 102 19.47 1.13 9.42
N THR A 103 19.00 2.34 9.15
CA THR A 103 19.80 3.57 9.34
C THR A 103 19.75 4.10 10.79
N HIS A 104 18.63 3.94 11.48
CA HIS A 104 18.43 4.37 12.87
C HIS A 104 17.55 3.33 13.60
N PRO A 105 18.17 2.40 14.37
CA PRO A 105 17.46 1.35 15.11
C PRO A 105 16.55 1.95 16.17
N GLY A 106 15.42 2.32 16.04
CA GLY A 106 14.48 2.96 16.98
C GLY A 106 13.57 4.00 16.34
N GLN A 107 13.89 4.46 15.10
CA GLN A 107 13.04 5.35 14.32
C GLN A 107 12.61 4.66 13.02
N ARG A 108 11.61 3.77 13.12
CA ARG A 108 11.01 3.13 11.95
C ARG A 108 9.87 4.00 11.43
N GLY A 109 9.89 4.26 10.12
CA GLY A 109 8.73 4.87 9.45
C GLY A 109 7.52 3.95 9.58
N ARG A 110 6.35 4.55 9.82
CA ARG A 110 5.08 3.85 9.99
C ARG A 110 4.09 4.35 8.95
N ASN A 111 3.46 3.42 8.26
CA ASN A 111 2.38 3.70 7.32
C ASN A 111 1.13 2.95 7.79
N TYR A 112 0.13 3.71 8.20
CA TYR A 112 -1.11 3.21 8.80
C TYR A 112 -2.15 2.92 7.73
N HIS A 113 -2.73 1.74 7.78
CA HIS A 113 -3.76 1.30 6.85
C HIS A 113 -5.05 1.01 7.61
N PRO A 114 -6.14 1.77 7.34
CA PRO A 114 -7.46 1.49 7.90
C PRO A 114 -7.92 0.07 7.61
N ASP A 115 -7.70 -0.38 6.38
CA ASP A 115 -7.82 -1.75 5.89
C ASP A 115 -6.80 -1.97 4.76
N LEU A 116 -6.68 -3.19 4.29
CA LEU A 116 -5.70 -3.55 3.25
C LEU A 116 -6.32 -3.70 1.84
N GLU A 117 -7.60 -3.37 1.66
CA GLU A 117 -8.30 -3.58 0.40
C GLU A 117 -7.70 -2.76 -0.75
N VAL A 118 -7.45 -1.46 -0.52
CA VAL A 118 -6.80 -0.58 -1.51
C VAL A 118 -5.38 -1.06 -1.81
N TRP A 119 -4.64 -1.48 -0.79
CA TRP A 119 -3.30 -2.03 -0.97
C TRP A 119 -3.31 -3.27 -1.86
N ASP A 120 -4.16 -4.25 -1.54
CA ASP A 120 -4.27 -5.50 -2.28
C ASP A 120 -4.73 -5.26 -3.72
N ALA A 121 -5.72 -4.38 -3.93
CA ALA A 121 -6.20 -4.01 -5.26
C ALA A 121 -5.11 -3.35 -6.11
N SER A 122 -4.33 -2.42 -5.51
CA SER A 122 -3.28 -1.69 -6.23
C SER A 122 -2.11 -2.56 -6.67
N MET A 123 -1.91 -3.73 -6.04
CA MET A 123 -0.77 -4.60 -6.37
C MET A 123 -1.10 -5.72 -7.34
N ILE A 124 -2.31 -6.32 -7.25
CA ILE A 124 -2.58 -7.56 -7.97
C ILE A 124 -2.78 -7.36 -9.49
N GLY A 125 -3.44 -6.27 -9.88
CA GLY A 125 -3.60 -5.90 -11.28
C GLY A 125 -2.26 -5.69 -11.98
N PRO A 126 -1.41 -4.77 -11.49
CA PRO A 126 -0.06 -4.56 -12.02
C PRO A 126 0.83 -5.81 -11.96
N PHE A 127 0.73 -6.63 -10.90
CA PHE A 127 1.47 -7.90 -10.85
C PHE A 127 1.12 -8.80 -12.03
N ARG A 128 -0.18 -9.01 -12.30
CA ARG A 128 -0.63 -9.81 -13.44
C ARG A 128 -0.19 -9.19 -14.77
N HIS A 129 -0.39 -7.90 -14.93
CA HIS A 129 -0.10 -7.20 -16.19
C HIS A 129 1.39 -7.20 -16.55
N PHE A 130 2.28 -6.91 -15.58
CA PHE A 130 3.71 -6.73 -15.85
C PHE A 130 4.55 -7.99 -15.63
N ILE A 131 4.14 -8.90 -14.73
CA ILE A 131 4.93 -10.07 -14.37
C ILE A 131 4.47 -11.33 -15.11
N MET A 132 3.16 -11.42 -15.42
CA MET A 132 2.58 -12.62 -16.04
C MET A 132 1.53 -12.28 -17.12
N PRO A 133 1.87 -11.45 -18.12
CA PRO A 133 0.90 -10.92 -19.09
C PRO A 133 0.29 -12.00 -20.00
N ASP A 134 0.91 -13.17 -20.10
CA ASP A 134 0.59 -14.26 -21.02
C ASP A 134 -0.07 -15.48 -20.32
N ARG A 135 -0.28 -15.40 -18.99
CA ARG A 135 -0.79 -16.54 -18.23
C ARG A 135 -1.53 -16.13 -16.97
N GLU A 136 -2.41 -16.99 -16.48
CA GLU A 136 -3.20 -16.74 -15.26
C GLU A 136 -2.46 -17.11 -13.98
N ARG A 137 -1.58 -18.12 -14.05
CA ARG A 137 -0.81 -18.62 -12.91
C ARG A 137 0.62 -18.96 -13.30
N ILE A 138 1.55 -18.68 -12.38
CA ILE A 138 2.97 -19.02 -12.52
C ILE A 138 3.47 -19.76 -11.27
N ARG A 139 4.56 -20.52 -11.40
CA ARG A 139 5.24 -21.06 -10.23
C ARG A 139 6.02 -19.96 -9.53
N ILE A 140 5.78 -19.76 -8.24
CA ILE A 140 6.38 -18.69 -7.42
C ILE A 140 7.13 -19.32 -6.25
N ALA A 141 8.43 -19.07 -6.15
CA ALA A 141 9.22 -19.33 -4.94
C ALA A 141 9.42 -18.02 -4.18
N VAL A 142 8.87 -17.94 -2.97
CA VAL A 142 9.02 -16.77 -2.10
C VAL A 142 10.16 -17.00 -1.12
N LEU A 143 11.22 -16.19 -1.23
CA LEU A 143 12.44 -16.27 -0.41
C LEU A 143 12.44 -15.21 0.70
N SER A 144 11.28 -14.89 1.23
CA SER A 144 11.04 -13.85 2.23
C SER A 144 10.02 -14.37 3.23
N PRO A 145 9.99 -13.85 4.47
CA PRO A 145 8.94 -14.21 5.44
C PRO A 145 7.54 -14.00 4.88
N ALA A 146 6.64 -14.93 5.16
CA ALA A 146 5.22 -14.80 4.89
C ALA A 146 4.58 -13.68 5.72
N TRP A 147 3.37 -13.26 5.35
CA TRP A 147 2.61 -12.25 6.09
C TRP A 147 2.40 -12.62 7.57
N GLU A 148 2.13 -13.88 7.85
CA GLU A 148 1.93 -14.42 9.19
C GLU A 148 3.16 -14.29 10.09
N MET A 149 4.35 -14.27 9.49
CA MET A 149 5.62 -14.09 10.20
C MET A 149 6.03 -12.61 10.34
N ASN A 150 5.51 -11.73 9.49
CA ASN A 150 5.90 -10.32 9.45
C ASN A 150 4.72 -9.41 9.07
N HIS A 151 3.78 -9.23 9.99
CA HIS A 151 2.61 -8.36 9.82
C HIS A 151 2.92 -6.86 9.63
N ASN A 152 4.15 -6.42 9.85
CA ASN A 152 4.57 -5.06 9.59
C ASN A 152 5.32 -4.90 8.25
N GLY A 153 5.49 -5.97 7.50
CA GLY A 153 6.21 -5.99 6.24
C GLY A 153 5.28 -5.83 5.03
N SER A 154 5.31 -4.68 4.37
CA SER A 154 4.55 -4.48 3.13
C SER A 154 4.93 -5.48 2.03
N LEU A 155 6.22 -5.84 1.94
CA LEU A 155 6.68 -6.88 1.01
C LEU A 155 6.14 -8.27 1.38
N ALA A 156 6.06 -8.62 2.67
CA ALA A 156 5.48 -9.87 3.12
C ALA A 156 4.00 -9.97 2.70
N ARG A 157 3.23 -8.89 2.89
CA ARG A 157 1.84 -8.83 2.41
C ARG A 157 1.77 -9.00 0.90
N TYR A 158 2.56 -8.24 0.15
CA TYR A 158 2.59 -8.29 -1.31
C TYR A 158 2.86 -9.69 -1.84
N LEU A 159 3.93 -10.36 -1.36
CA LEU A 159 4.32 -11.68 -1.81
C LEU A 159 3.32 -12.77 -1.40
N THR A 160 2.73 -12.66 -0.22
CA THR A 160 1.66 -13.58 0.22
C THR A 160 0.46 -13.48 -0.71
N ARG A 161 -0.02 -12.28 -1.02
CA ARG A 161 -1.17 -12.09 -1.92
C ARG A 161 -0.85 -12.51 -3.36
N ALA A 162 0.36 -12.23 -3.85
CA ALA A 162 0.80 -12.69 -5.17
C ALA A 162 0.81 -14.22 -5.25
N LEU A 163 1.33 -14.90 -4.21
CA LEU A 163 1.35 -16.36 -4.14
C LEU A 163 -0.07 -16.95 -4.13
N GLU A 164 -0.95 -16.42 -3.29
CA GLU A 164 -2.34 -16.89 -3.17
C GLU A 164 -3.13 -16.75 -4.48
N GLN A 165 -2.99 -15.60 -5.13
CA GLN A 165 -3.82 -15.26 -6.29
C GLN A 165 -3.22 -15.70 -7.63
N CYS A 166 -1.90 -15.79 -7.73
CA CYS A 166 -1.19 -16.04 -8.99
C CYS A 166 -0.30 -17.28 -8.96
N GLY A 167 -0.07 -17.88 -7.79
CA GLY A 167 0.75 -19.10 -7.64
C GLY A 167 0.08 -20.32 -8.25
N SER A 168 0.83 -21.09 -9.07
CA SER A 168 0.43 -22.41 -9.55
C SER A 168 0.89 -23.51 -8.59
N ALA A 169 0.51 -24.76 -8.88
CA ALA A 169 0.97 -25.92 -8.10
C ALA A 169 2.49 -25.95 -7.97
N GLY A 170 2.98 -26.26 -6.77
CA GLY A 170 4.40 -26.24 -6.41
C GLY A 170 4.95 -24.86 -6.04
N SER A 171 4.13 -23.79 -6.04
CA SER A 171 4.51 -22.51 -5.47
C SER A 171 4.52 -22.57 -3.94
N GLY A 172 5.37 -21.75 -3.30
CA GLY A 172 5.41 -21.71 -1.82
C GLY A 172 6.41 -20.72 -1.25
N PHE A 173 6.38 -20.63 0.08
CA PHE A 173 7.37 -19.93 0.86
C PHE A 173 8.53 -20.89 1.20
N PHE A 174 9.75 -20.40 1.01
CA PHE A 174 10.99 -21.11 1.32
C PHE A 174 11.80 -20.41 2.42
N PHE A 175 11.21 -19.46 3.11
CA PHE A 175 11.76 -18.81 4.28
C PHE A 175 10.91 -19.16 5.51
N HIS A 176 11.52 -19.77 6.52
CA HIS A 176 10.90 -20.26 7.74
C HIS A 176 11.56 -19.63 8.97
N GLU A 177 11.15 -20.02 10.17
CA GLU A 177 11.69 -19.47 11.43
C GLU A 177 13.19 -19.72 11.60
N ASP A 178 13.68 -20.84 11.10
CA ASP A 178 15.10 -21.25 11.09
C ASP A 178 15.92 -20.71 9.90
N GLY A 179 15.29 -19.94 9.01
CA GLY A 179 15.91 -19.29 7.86
C GLY A 179 15.45 -19.83 6.51
N LEU A 180 16.31 -19.71 5.50
CA LEU A 180 16.01 -20.10 4.12
C LEU A 180 16.18 -21.62 3.93
N ASP A 181 15.14 -22.28 3.42
CA ASP A 181 15.16 -23.70 3.00
C ASP A 181 15.87 -23.85 1.62
N PHE A 182 17.18 -23.88 1.65
CA PHE A 182 17.98 -24.06 0.42
C PHE A 182 17.65 -25.35 -0.33
N ALA A 183 17.42 -26.46 0.38
CA ALA A 183 17.09 -27.74 -0.25
C ALA A 183 15.70 -27.70 -0.92
N GLY A 184 14.75 -26.98 -0.32
CA GLY A 184 13.44 -26.74 -0.91
C GLY A 184 13.52 -25.89 -2.17
N VAL A 185 14.35 -24.84 -2.15
CA VAL A 185 14.59 -23.98 -3.33
C VAL A 185 15.23 -24.81 -4.46
N GLU A 186 16.25 -25.64 -4.16
CA GLU A 186 16.89 -26.50 -5.15
C GLU A 186 15.87 -27.44 -5.81
N ARG A 187 15.07 -28.15 -5.01
CA ARG A 187 13.98 -29.01 -5.54
C ARG A 187 12.96 -28.22 -6.39
N PHE A 188 12.64 -26.99 -5.97
CA PHE A 188 11.74 -26.12 -6.75
C PHE A 188 12.32 -25.80 -8.13
N LEU A 189 13.62 -25.49 -8.22
CA LEU A 189 14.31 -25.18 -9.47
C LEU A 189 14.42 -26.41 -10.36
N ASP A 190 14.77 -27.57 -9.82
CA ASP A 190 14.90 -28.85 -10.58
C ASP A 190 13.57 -29.25 -11.24
N GLN A 191 12.45 -28.92 -10.63
CA GLN A 191 11.10 -29.18 -11.17
C GLN A 191 10.63 -28.10 -12.16
N ALA A 192 11.37 -27.01 -12.35
CA ALA A 192 11.02 -25.93 -13.26
C ALA A 192 11.57 -26.14 -14.69
N VAL A 193 12.41 -27.15 -14.88
CA VAL A 193 12.95 -27.62 -16.15
C VAL A 193 12.07 -28.75 -16.66
#